data_72db1b4c6bdc3d4e570b83abcbc9addd
#
_entry.id   72db1b4c6bdc3d4e570b83abcbc9addd
#
_cell.length_a   1.000
_cell.length_b   1.000
_cell.length_c   1.000
_cell.angle_alpha   90.00
_cell.angle_beta   90.00
_cell.angle_gamma   90.00
#
_symmetry.space_group_name_H-M   'P 1'
#
loop_
_entity.id
_entity.type
_entity.pdbx_description
1 polymer ?
#
loop_
_entity_poly.entity_id
_entity_poly.type
_entity_poly.pdbx_seq_one_letter_code
_entity_poly.pdbx_strand_id
1 'polypeptide(L)'
;MSILSFGSGTITDDDTSGANGEGTGITLANVPGVSRTHRPDTPPVALSIAGSDSGGGAGAQADLKTFAAHRVHGATALTAITAQSTAAVRGVVVLEPDFVRLQIETVLGDLSVRSVKTGMLATRAIVDVVADLAAAGRLPQLVVDPVLVSSSGHPLMDPDGIEAYLTRLIPHALVVTPNLREAAALTDSPLEDLLSVPAMSAAAERIRSHGATYVVVKGGHLTDVAHDVVAGPEGTTVLEAARIDTRNDHGTGCSLSAAIAANLALGADGLTAIRRAKAFVARGLAGGASWTLGAGHGPIDHFGWSASP
;
A
#
# COMPACT_ATOMS: atom_id res chain seq x y z
N MET A 1 20.05 34.01 2.95
CA MET A 1 21.01 33.17 3.70
C MET A 1 20.73 33.45 5.17
N SER A 2 19.83 32.72 5.78
CA SER A 2 19.49 32.86 7.20
C SER A 2 19.53 31.46 7.81
N ILE A 3 20.51 31.24 8.64
CA ILE A 3 20.77 30.01 9.38
C ILE A 3 19.90 30.06 10.63
N LEU A 4 18.94 29.12 10.75
CA LEU A 4 18.18 28.91 11.98
C LEU A 4 19.07 28.18 13.00
N SER A 5 19.38 28.85 14.09
CA SER A 5 20.08 28.31 15.25
C SER A 5 19.14 27.42 16.07
N PHE A 6 19.50 26.16 16.24
CA PHE A 6 18.87 25.27 17.24
C PHE A 6 19.42 25.58 18.62
N GLY A 7 18.54 25.99 19.52
CA GLY A 7 18.88 26.17 20.93
C GLY A 7 19.13 24.83 21.62
N SER A 8 20.31 24.69 22.21
CA SER A 8 20.70 23.59 23.09
C SER A 8 20.00 23.75 24.46
N GLY A 9 18.97 22.98 24.73
CA GLY A 9 18.41 22.82 26.08
C GLY A 9 19.28 21.81 26.85
N THR A 10 20.01 22.26 27.84
CA THR A 10 20.68 21.43 28.86
C THR A 10 19.63 20.82 29.79
N ILE A 11 19.60 19.49 29.85
CA ILE A 11 18.86 18.76 30.91
C ILE A 11 19.76 18.72 32.14
N THR A 12 19.33 19.33 33.22
CA THR A 12 19.91 19.15 34.53
C THR A 12 19.14 18.03 35.24
N ASP A 13 19.86 16.95 35.60
CA ASP A 13 19.41 15.96 36.57
C ASP A 13 19.31 16.62 37.94
N ASP A 14 18.11 16.56 38.56
CA ASP A 14 18.01 16.33 40.02
C ASP A 14 16.61 15.89 40.41
N ASP A 15 16.62 14.89 41.24
CA ASP A 15 15.70 14.47 42.31
C ASP A 15 14.80 13.25 42.08
N THR A 16 15.27 12.23 42.79
CA THR A 16 14.56 10.98 43.11
C THR A 16 13.42 11.22 44.10
N SER A 17 12.19 10.78 43.75
CA SER A 17 11.35 10.01 44.67
C SER A 17 9.93 9.74 44.10
N GLY A 18 9.43 8.50 44.17
CA GLY A 18 8.00 8.21 44.31
C GLY A 18 7.31 7.66 43.05
N ALA A 19 7.10 6.36 43.10
CA ALA A 19 6.24 5.55 42.24
C ALA A 19 4.86 6.16 41.95
N ASN A 20 4.42 6.12 40.68
CA ASN A 20 3.15 5.54 40.24
C ASN A 20 3.05 5.75 38.71
N GLY A 21 2.82 4.65 37.99
CA GLY A 21 2.70 4.66 36.53
C GLY A 21 1.42 5.38 36.11
N GLU A 22 1.58 6.54 35.50
CA GLU A 22 0.57 7.16 34.66
C GLU A 22 1.20 7.37 33.27
N GLY A 23 0.63 6.70 32.28
CA GLY A 23 0.99 6.90 30.91
C GLY A 23 0.81 8.37 30.54
N THR A 24 1.89 9.02 30.12
CA THR A 24 1.86 10.39 29.59
C THR A 24 1.13 10.38 28.25
N GLY A 25 -0.21 10.46 28.30
CA GLY A 25 -1.02 10.79 27.14
C GLY A 25 -0.68 12.21 26.69
N ILE A 26 0.03 12.36 25.60
CA ILE A 26 0.19 13.66 24.95
C ILE A 26 -1.17 14.06 24.38
N THR A 27 -1.86 14.94 25.07
CA THR A 27 -3.09 15.57 24.59
C THR A 27 -2.71 16.53 23.48
N LEU A 28 -2.99 16.15 22.23
CA LEU A 28 -2.87 17.08 21.10
C LEU A 28 -3.91 18.19 21.28
N ALA A 29 -3.46 19.39 21.64
CA ALA A 29 -4.28 20.57 21.64
C ALA A 29 -4.83 20.82 20.22
N ASN A 30 -6.14 21.04 20.10
CA ASN A 30 -6.80 21.44 18.88
C ASN A 30 -6.10 22.65 18.26
N VAL A 31 -5.51 22.48 17.07
CA VAL A 31 -5.04 23.60 16.25
C VAL A 31 -6.28 24.27 15.65
N PRO A 32 -6.58 25.55 15.98
CA PRO A 32 -7.80 26.20 15.51
C PRO A 32 -7.76 26.44 14.00
N GLY A 33 -8.76 25.91 13.29
CA GLY A 33 -9.38 26.52 12.13
C GLY A 33 -8.50 26.91 10.95
N VAL A 34 -7.74 25.97 10.35
CA VAL A 34 -7.28 26.16 8.96
C VAL A 34 -8.42 25.70 8.05
N SER A 35 -9.09 26.66 7.39
CA SER A 35 -10.03 26.35 6.32
C SER A 35 -9.29 25.58 5.20
N ARG A 36 -9.62 24.30 5.02
CA ARG A 36 -8.96 23.40 4.06
C ARG A 36 -9.52 23.57 2.65
N THR A 37 -9.58 24.80 2.16
CA THR A 37 -9.94 25.05 0.76
C THR A 37 -8.76 24.62 -0.13
N HIS A 38 -8.99 23.60 -0.94
CA HIS A 38 -8.03 23.15 -1.94
C HIS A 38 -7.74 24.28 -2.93
N ARG A 39 -6.49 24.75 -2.97
CA ARG A 39 -6.02 25.67 -4.01
C ARG A 39 -5.73 24.86 -5.28
N PRO A 40 -6.06 25.37 -6.49
CA PRO A 40 -5.85 24.64 -7.75
C PRO A 40 -4.40 24.15 -7.96
N ASP A 41 -3.44 24.85 -7.38
CA ASP A 41 -2.00 24.54 -7.50
C ASP A 41 -1.46 23.60 -6.42
N THR A 42 -2.30 23.14 -5.50
CA THR A 42 -1.90 22.22 -4.43
C THR A 42 -2.09 20.79 -4.89
N PRO A 43 -1.06 19.91 -4.86
CA PRO A 43 -1.22 18.53 -5.25
C PRO A 43 -2.19 17.80 -4.31
N PRO A 44 -3.01 16.86 -4.82
CA PRO A 44 -3.78 15.99 -3.95
C PRO A 44 -2.86 15.12 -3.09
N VAL A 45 -3.36 14.69 -1.94
CA VAL A 45 -2.59 13.89 -0.98
C VAL A 45 -3.10 12.45 -0.97
N ALA A 46 -2.18 11.49 -1.03
CA ALA A 46 -2.42 10.08 -0.78
C ALA A 46 -1.58 9.59 0.42
N LEU A 47 -2.16 8.75 1.26
CA LEU A 47 -1.48 8.13 2.40
C LEU A 47 -1.20 6.66 2.11
N SER A 48 0.05 6.22 2.27
CA SER A 48 0.43 4.82 2.29
C SER A 48 0.60 4.36 3.74
N ILE A 49 -0.10 3.28 4.12
CA ILE A 49 0.06 2.57 5.39
C ILE A 49 0.72 1.24 5.05
N ALA A 50 2.05 1.14 5.20
CA ALA A 50 2.80 -0.01 4.69
C ALA A 50 4.14 -0.18 5.39
N GLY A 51 4.73 -1.36 5.24
CA GLY A 51 6.11 -1.61 5.63
C GLY A 51 7.10 -0.88 4.74
N SER A 52 8.27 -0.60 5.30
CA SER A 52 9.41 -0.02 4.58
C SER A 52 10.22 -1.10 3.88
N ASP A 53 10.62 -0.87 2.63
CA ASP A 53 11.65 -1.63 1.91
C ASP A 53 12.91 -0.77 1.79
N SER A 54 13.96 -1.11 2.55
CA SER A 54 15.23 -0.35 2.52
C SER A 54 15.94 -0.42 1.17
N GLY A 55 15.65 -1.44 0.34
CA GLY A 55 16.12 -1.53 -1.05
C GLY A 55 15.38 -0.58 -2.00
N GLY A 56 14.25 -0.05 -1.56
CA GLY A 56 13.49 0.98 -2.27
C GLY A 56 12.68 0.47 -3.47
N GLY A 57 12.59 -0.86 -3.68
CA GLY A 57 11.88 -1.45 -4.82
C GLY A 57 10.39 -1.67 -4.57
N ALA A 58 10.01 -1.84 -3.31
CA ALA A 58 8.62 -2.12 -2.87
C ALA A 58 8.25 -1.26 -1.66
N GLY A 59 7.18 -1.64 -0.94
CA GLY A 59 6.73 -1.01 0.29
C GLY A 59 6.43 0.48 0.15
N ALA A 60 6.52 1.21 1.26
CA ALA A 60 6.27 2.65 1.31
C ALA A 60 7.14 3.45 0.33
N GLN A 61 8.35 2.99 0.03
CA GLN A 61 9.25 3.65 -0.92
C GLN A 61 8.75 3.56 -2.36
N ALA A 62 8.27 2.40 -2.79
CA ALA A 62 7.63 2.26 -4.11
C ALA A 62 6.33 3.06 -4.19
N ASP A 63 5.55 3.09 -3.11
CA ASP A 63 4.32 3.87 -3.03
C ASP A 63 4.62 5.37 -3.21
N LEU A 64 5.59 5.93 -2.49
CA LEU A 64 6.00 7.33 -2.62
C LEU A 64 6.51 7.67 -4.02
N LYS A 65 7.33 6.79 -4.63
CA LYS A 65 7.77 6.96 -6.03
C LYS A 65 6.58 6.98 -6.98
N THR A 66 5.63 6.07 -6.79
CA THR A 66 4.41 5.99 -7.61
C THR A 66 3.54 7.23 -7.45
N PHE A 67 3.32 7.71 -6.22
CA PHE A 67 2.58 8.94 -5.96
C PHE A 67 3.26 10.14 -6.64
N ALA A 68 4.58 10.26 -6.48
CA ALA A 68 5.36 11.34 -7.11
C ALA A 68 5.26 11.30 -8.65
N ALA A 69 5.35 10.11 -9.26
CA ALA A 69 5.19 9.92 -10.71
C ALA A 69 3.79 10.36 -11.21
N HIS A 70 2.77 10.28 -10.35
CA HIS A 70 1.41 10.76 -10.63
C HIS A 70 1.17 12.22 -10.21
N ARG A 71 2.19 12.94 -9.71
CA ARG A 71 2.07 14.31 -9.16
C ARG A 71 1.09 14.40 -7.97
N VAL A 72 1.07 13.35 -7.16
CA VAL A 72 0.33 13.26 -5.90
C VAL A 72 1.32 13.39 -4.75
N HIS A 73 1.02 14.20 -3.74
CA HIS A 73 1.83 14.27 -2.53
C HIS A 73 1.62 12.99 -1.72
N GLY A 74 2.70 12.24 -1.53
CA GLY A 74 2.67 11.00 -0.75
C GLY A 74 3.02 11.25 0.71
N ALA A 75 2.12 10.83 1.62
CA ALA A 75 2.40 10.70 3.04
C ALA A 75 2.50 9.21 3.41
N THR A 76 3.16 8.87 4.53
CA THR A 76 3.32 7.49 4.97
C THR A 76 3.03 7.32 6.46
N ALA A 77 2.47 6.15 6.80
CA ALA A 77 2.49 5.58 8.14
C ALA A 77 3.16 4.20 8.03
N LEU A 78 4.31 4.03 8.65
CA LEU A 78 5.06 2.78 8.56
C LEU A 78 4.52 1.75 9.57
N THR A 79 4.37 0.50 9.11
CA THR A 79 3.92 -0.64 9.92
C THR A 79 5.08 -1.51 10.39
N ALA A 80 6.13 -1.58 9.57
CA ALA A 80 7.35 -2.31 9.84
C ALA A 80 8.54 -1.69 9.11
N ILE A 81 9.73 -1.91 9.64
CA ILE A 81 11.00 -1.53 9.01
C ILE A 81 11.73 -2.80 8.62
N THR A 82 12.20 -2.89 7.37
CA THR A 82 12.95 -4.05 6.90
C THR A 82 14.42 -3.69 6.66
N ALA A 83 15.29 -4.67 6.89
CA ALA A 83 16.65 -4.70 6.34
C ALA A 83 16.59 -5.57 5.07
N GLN A 84 16.26 -4.95 3.95
CA GLN A 84 15.94 -5.61 2.69
C GLN A 84 16.78 -5.09 1.55
N SER A 85 17.14 -5.99 0.64
CA SER A 85 17.80 -5.72 -0.63
C SER A 85 17.06 -6.43 -1.77
N THR A 86 17.54 -6.30 -3.00
CA THR A 86 16.98 -7.05 -4.16
C THR A 86 17.10 -8.56 -4.01
N ALA A 87 18.02 -9.04 -3.18
CA ALA A 87 18.31 -10.48 -3.04
C ALA A 87 17.69 -11.12 -1.80
N ALA A 88 17.44 -10.38 -0.72
CA ALA A 88 16.97 -10.95 0.53
C ALA A 88 16.38 -9.93 1.51
N VAL A 89 15.47 -10.40 2.37
CA VAL A 89 15.06 -9.73 3.61
C VAL A 89 15.88 -10.36 4.76
N ARG A 90 16.73 -9.56 5.41
CA ARG A 90 17.65 -10.01 6.48
C ARG A 90 17.12 -9.73 7.89
N GLY A 91 16.13 -8.84 8.00
CA GLY A 91 15.52 -8.52 9.28
C GLY A 91 14.25 -7.69 9.08
N VAL A 92 13.34 -7.82 10.03
CA VAL A 92 12.07 -7.06 10.09
C VAL A 92 11.85 -6.62 11.53
N VAL A 93 11.56 -5.34 11.71
CA VAL A 93 11.08 -4.79 12.98
C VAL A 93 9.66 -4.30 12.76
N VAL A 94 8.70 -4.94 13.39
CA VAL A 94 7.30 -4.53 13.37
C VAL A 94 7.12 -3.40 14.37
N LEU A 95 6.40 -2.35 13.99
CA LEU A 95 6.11 -1.22 14.88
C LEU A 95 4.90 -1.55 15.75
N GLU A 96 4.85 -0.94 16.94
CA GLU A 96 3.74 -1.09 17.86
C GLU A 96 2.43 -0.54 17.24
N PRO A 97 1.30 -1.27 17.36
CA PRO A 97 0.03 -0.88 16.75
C PRO A 97 -0.43 0.53 17.14
N ASP A 98 -0.22 0.92 18.39
CA ASP A 98 -0.56 2.27 18.88
C ASP A 98 0.28 3.35 18.21
N PHE A 99 1.55 3.06 17.91
CA PHE A 99 2.40 4.01 17.19
C PHE A 99 2.00 4.09 15.71
N VAL A 100 1.58 2.98 15.10
CA VAL A 100 1.01 3.00 13.74
C VAL A 100 -0.26 3.86 13.70
N ARG A 101 -1.17 3.70 14.67
CA ARG A 101 -2.36 4.54 14.84
C ARG A 101 -1.98 6.00 14.95
N LEU A 102 -1.01 6.33 15.81
CA LEU A 102 -0.55 7.70 16.02
C LEU A 102 -0.02 8.35 14.74
N GLN A 103 0.77 7.63 13.94
CA GLN A 103 1.26 8.12 12.64
C GLN A 103 0.08 8.44 11.70
N ILE A 104 -0.89 7.52 11.57
CA ILE A 104 -2.06 7.70 10.71
C ILE A 104 -2.87 8.92 11.15
N GLU A 105 -3.20 9.00 12.43
CA GLU A 105 -4.02 10.09 12.98
C GLU A 105 -3.32 11.45 12.89
N THR A 106 -2.00 11.48 13.06
CA THR A 106 -1.19 12.71 12.90
C THR A 106 -1.28 13.22 11.46
N VAL A 107 -1.11 12.34 10.47
CA VAL A 107 -1.21 12.72 9.05
C VAL A 107 -2.63 13.14 8.69
N LEU A 108 -3.65 12.37 9.09
CA LEU A 108 -5.05 12.69 8.83
C LEU A 108 -5.53 13.95 9.57
N GLY A 109 -4.88 14.28 10.70
CA GLY A 109 -5.12 15.49 11.46
C GLY A 109 -4.71 16.77 10.76
N ASP A 110 -3.64 16.71 9.98
CA ASP A 110 -3.01 17.86 9.31
C ASP A 110 -3.31 17.93 7.82
N LEU A 111 -3.14 16.81 7.09
CA LEU A 111 -3.25 16.79 5.63
C LEU A 111 -4.67 16.42 5.16
N SER A 112 -5.10 17.07 4.05
CA SER A 112 -6.35 16.72 3.36
C SER A 112 -6.15 15.49 2.48
N VAL A 113 -6.03 14.30 3.11
CA VAL A 113 -5.85 13.02 2.43
C VAL A 113 -7.09 12.69 1.59
N ARG A 114 -6.90 12.38 0.30
CA ARG A 114 -7.97 12.05 -0.65
C ARG A 114 -8.11 10.55 -0.91
N SER A 115 -7.03 9.79 -0.76
CA SER A 115 -7.03 8.34 -0.87
C SER A 115 -6.04 7.72 0.09
N VAL A 116 -6.30 6.49 0.50
CA VAL A 116 -5.42 5.71 1.36
C VAL A 116 -5.12 4.37 0.69
N LYS A 117 -3.87 3.93 0.75
CA LYS A 117 -3.46 2.60 0.33
C LYS A 117 -2.86 1.88 1.53
N THR A 118 -3.26 0.62 1.74
CA THR A 118 -2.54 -0.28 2.66
C THR A 118 -1.66 -1.24 1.88
N GLY A 119 -0.46 -1.50 2.41
CA GLY A 119 0.42 -2.58 1.96
C GLY A 119 0.59 -3.62 3.06
N MET A 120 1.84 -4.06 3.31
CA MET A 120 2.14 -5.00 4.38
C MET A 120 1.78 -4.41 5.75
N LEU A 121 0.81 -5.00 6.43
CA LEU A 121 0.38 -4.61 7.78
C LEU A 121 1.05 -5.44 8.89
N ALA A 122 1.74 -6.52 8.53
CA ALA A 122 2.59 -7.36 9.35
C ALA A 122 1.87 -8.20 10.44
N THR A 123 0.90 -7.63 11.19
CA THR A 123 0.22 -8.35 12.28
C THR A 123 -1.28 -8.12 12.29
N ARG A 124 -2.02 -9.06 12.89
CA ARG A 124 -3.45 -8.92 13.17
C ARG A 124 -3.77 -7.62 13.88
N ALA A 125 -3.00 -7.24 14.91
CA ALA A 125 -3.25 -6.04 15.70
C ALA A 125 -3.15 -4.75 14.86
N ILE A 126 -2.23 -4.68 13.90
CA ILE A 126 -2.14 -3.53 12.98
C ILE A 126 -3.31 -3.55 11.98
N VAL A 127 -3.72 -4.73 11.49
CA VAL A 127 -4.94 -4.85 10.66
C VAL A 127 -6.15 -4.31 11.41
N ASP A 128 -6.30 -4.67 12.70
CA ASP A 128 -7.39 -4.21 13.55
C ASP A 128 -7.39 -2.68 13.72
N VAL A 129 -6.22 -2.06 13.94
CA VAL A 129 -6.06 -0.59 14.00
C VAL A 129 -6.53 0.08 12.72
N VAL A 130 -6.11 -0.43 11.57
CA VAL A 130 -6.47 0.14 10.26
C VAL A 130 -7.96 -0.07 9.98
N ALA A 131 -8.50 -1.25 10.32
CA ALA A 131 -9.91 -1.58 10.16
C ALA A 131 -10.83 -0.69 11.03
N ASP A 132 -10.44 -0.39 12.28
CA ASP A 132 -11.16 0.53 13.14
C ASP A 132 -11.25 1.93 12.52
N LEU A 133 -10.14 2.44 11.98
CA LEU A 133 -10.12 3.73 11.30
C LEU A 133 -10.94 3.73 10.01
N ALA A 134 -10.92 2.62 9.26
CA ALA A 134 -11.74 2.45 8.07
C ALA A 134 -13.23 2.41 8.41
N ALA A 135 -13.64 1.64 9.43
CA ALA A 135 -15.00 1.56 9.92
C ALA A 135 -15.53 2.90 10.44
N ALA A 136 -14.64 3.73 11.02
CA ALA A 136 -14.95 5.09 11.43
C ALA A 136 -15.02 6.09 10.25
N GLY A 137 -14.87 5.64 9.00
CA GLY A 137 -14.89 6.49 7.79
C GLY A 137 -13.70 7.44 7.67
N ARG A 138 -12.59 7.16 8.39
CA ARG A 138 -11.41 8.02 8.44
C ARG A 138 -10.45 7.80 7.27
N LEU A 139 -10.58 6.69 6.52
CA LEU A 139 -9.69 6.31 5.42
C LEU A 139 -10.40 6.45 4.06
N PRO A 140 -10.38 7.64 3.42
CA PRO A 140 -11.08 7.88 2.18
C PRO A 140 -10.51 7.06 1.03
N GLN A 141 -11.37 6.61 0.11
CA GLN A 141 -10.98 5.91 -1.13
C GLN A 141 -9.97 4.79 -0.86
N LEU A 142 -10.25 3.91 0.11
CA LEU A 142 -9.32 2.92 0.63
C LEU A 142 -8.99 1.84 -0.43
N VAL A 143 -7.70 1.71 -0.73
CA VAL A 143 -7.13 0.63 -1.57
C VAL A 143 -6.37 -0.34 -0.67
N VAL A 144 -6.80 -1.59 -0.64
CA VAL A 144 -6.18 -2.65 0.18
C VAL A 144 -5.36 -3.57 -0.72
N ASP A 145 -4.02 -3.54 -0.58
CA ASP A 145 -3.12 -4.54 -1.12
C ASP A 145 -2.85 -5.57 -0.02
N PRO A 146 -3.47 -6.75 -0.08
CA PRO A 146 -3.40 -7.71 1.01
C PRO A 146 -2.09 -8.50 0.95
N VAL A 147 -0.99 -7.88 1.36
CA VAL A 147 0.34 -8.46 1.32
C VAL A 147 0.45 -9.55 2.41
N LEU A 148 0.04 -10.76 2.06
CA LEU A 148 0.00 -11.92 2.95
C LEU A 148 1.25 -12.80 2.83
N VAL A 149 1.91 -12.74 1.67
CA VAL A 149 3.07 -13.59 1.35
C VAL A 149 4.12 -12.74 0.64
N SER A 150 5.39 -12.89 1.03
CA SER A 150 6.50 -12.22 0.33
C SER A 150 6.66 -12.76 -1.11
N SER A 151 7.36 -12.01 -1.95
CA SER A 151 7.74 -12.48 -3.31
C SER A 151 8.54 -13.79 -3.28
N SER A 152 9.27 -14.06 -2.19
CA SER A 152 10.00 -15.31 -1.95
C SER A 152 9.13 -16.46 -1.40
N GLY A 153 7.82 -16.24 -1.18
CA GLY A 153 6.89 -17.26 -0.69
C GLY A 153 6.82 -17.42 0.83
N HIS A 154 7.49 -16.58 1.61
CA HIS A 154 7.39 -16.61 3.06
C HIS A 154 6.08 -15.97 3.53
N PRO A 155 5.31 -16.60 4.45
CA PRO A 155 4.16 -15.98 5.07
C PRO A 155 4.57 -14.66 5.77
N LEU A 156 3.82 -13.60 5.51
CA LEU A 156 3.96 -12.28 6.13
C LEU A 156 2.80 -11.95 7.06
N MET A 157 1.81 -12.85 7.12
CA MET A 157 0.62 -12.74 7.96
C MET A 157 0.24 -14.12 8.48
N ASP A 158 -0.21 -14.18 9.72
CA ASP A 158 -0.78 -15.37 10.33
C ASP A 158 -2.25 -15.60 9.90
N PRO A 159 -2.84 -16.80 10.14
CA PRO A 159 -4.22 -17.09 9.76
C PRO A 159 -5.24 -16.13 10.39
N ASP A 160 -5.04 -15.72 11.63
CA ASP A 160 -5.93 -14.80 12.32
C ASP A 160 -5.91 -13.40 11.66
N GLY A 161 -4.78 -13.02 11.08
CA GLY A 161 -4.66 -11.79 10.30
C GLY A 161 -5.43 -11.87 8.98
N ILE A 162 -5.44 -13.02 8.29
CA ILE A 162 -6.23 -13.24 7.08
C ILE A 162 -7.72 -13.09 7.36
N GLU A 163 -8.21 -13.68 8.47
CA GLU A 163 -9.59 -13.51 8.91
C GLU A 163 -9.93 -12.03 9.16
N ALA A 164 -9.02 -11.30 9.82
CA ALA A 164 -9.23 -9.86 10.07
C ALA A 164 -9.29 -9.04 8.78
N TYR A 165 -8.49 -9.37 7.75
CA TYR A 165 -8.62 -8.76 6.43
C TYR A 165 -10.03 -8.96 5.87
N LEU A 166 -10.54 -10.21 5.85
CA LEU A 166 -11.83 -10.55 5.27
C LEU A 166 -13.01 -9.93 6.01
N THR A 167 -12.97 -9.97 7.34
CA THR A 167 -14.13 -9.61 8.16
C THR A 167 -14.16 -8.17 8.63
N ARG A 168 -12.99 -7.51 8.68
CA ARG A 168 -12.89 -6.18 9.29
C ARG A 168 -12.36 -5.10 8.35
N LEU A 169 -11.43 -5.40 7.43
CA LEU A 169 -10.80 -4.38 6.58
C LEU A 169 -11.41 -4.34 5.17
N ILE A 170 -11.55 -5.48 4.51
CA ILE A 170 -12.10 -5.58 3.14
C ILE A 170 -13.51 -5.00 3.02
N PRO A 171 -14.43 -5.12 4.02
CA PRO A 171 -15.75 -4.49 3.95
C PRO A 171 -15.74 -2.97 3.72
N HIS A 172 -14.64 -2.30 4.04
CA HIS A 172 -14.50 -0.86 3.90
C HIS A 172 -13.64 -0.45 2.70
N ALA A 173 -13.14 -1.42 1.92
CA ALA A 173 -12.26 -1.16 0.79
C ALA A 173 -13.04 -0.72 -0.45
N LEU A 174 -12.56 0.34 -1.12
CA LEU A 174 -13.01 0.64 -2.48
C LEU A 174 -12.40 -0.34 -3.47
N VAL A 175 -11.09 -0.66 -3.32
CA VAL A 175 -10.40 -1.60 -4.19
C VAL A 175 -9.54 -2.55 -3.36
N VAL A 176 -9.59 -3.85 -3.68
CA VAL A 176 -8.69 -4.87 -3.12
C VAL A 176 -7.88 -5.48 -4.26
N THR A 177 -6.54 -5.64 -4.08
CA THR A 177 -5.64 -6.03 -5.18
C THR A 177 -4.84 -7.31 -4.88
N PRO A 178 -5.46 -8.47 -4.63
CA PRO A 178 -4.73 -9.70 -4.37
C PRO A 178 -4.02 -10.24 -5.62
N ASN A 179 -2.83 -10.81 -5.45
CA ASN A 179 -2.27 -11.72 -6.44
C ASN A 179 -2.92 -13.11 -6.30
N LEU A 180 -2.55 -14.07 -7.18
CA LEU A 180 -3.16 -15.41 -7.17
C LEU A 180 -2.96 -16.15 -5.83
N ARG A 181 -1.77 -16.03 -5.20
CA ARG A 181 -1.49 -16.67 -3.90
C ARG A 181 -2.32 -16.02 -2.78
N GLU A 182 -2.44 -14.73 -2.79
CA GLU A 182 -3.26 -13.95 -1.85
C GLU A 182 -4.75 -14.24 -2.07
N ALA A 183 -5.20 -14.33 -3.32
CA ALA A 183 -6.58 -14.71 -3.64
C ALA A 183 -6.88 -16.14 -3.17
N ALA A 184 -5.94 -17.08 -3.35
CA ALA A 184 -6.04 -18.45 -2.84
C ALA A 184 -6.21 -18.46 -1.31
N ALA A 185 -5.38 -17.72 -0.59
CA ALA A 185 -5.45 -17.59 0.86
C ALA A 185 -6.77 -16.94 1.33
N LEU A 186 -7.21 -15.85 0.67
CA LEU A 186 -8.45 -15.14 1.00
C LEU A 186 -9.71 -15.95 0.67
N THR A 187 -9.63 -16.90 -0.25
CA THR A 187 -10.77 -17.74 -0.64
C THR A 187 -10.69 -19.16 -0.09
N ASP A 188 -9.68 -19.47 0.72
CA ASP A 188 -9.43 -20.82 1.22
C ASP A 188 -9.51 -21.85 0.08
N SER A 189 -8.79 -21.60 -1.01
CA SER A 189 -8.77 -22.40 -2.23
C SER A 189 -7.34 -22.79 -2.59
N PRO A 190 -7.12 -23.99 -3.17
CA PRO A 190 -5.82 -24.34 -3.72
C PRO A 190 -5.40 -23.36 -4.84
N LEU A 191 -4.10 -23.01 -4.90
CA LEU A 191 -3.59 -22.07 -5.92
C LEU A 191 -3.81 -22.60 -7.34
N GLU A 192 -3.67 -23.90 -7.52
CA GLU A 192 -3.86 -24.60 -8.81
C GLU A 192 -5.27 -24.45 -9.38
N ASP A 193 -6.27 -24.24 -8.52
CA ASP A 193 -7.65 -24.02 -8.93
C ASP A 193 -7.91 -22.60 -9.45
N LEU A 194 -6.98 -21.65 -9.24
CA LEU A 194 -7.12 -20.25 -9.67
C LEU A 194 -6.42 -19.93 -10.99
N LEU A 195 -5.84 -20.91 -11.67
CA LEU A 195 -4.98 -20.70 -12.84
C LEU A 195 -5.74 -20.47 -14.17
N SER A 196 -7.00 -20.02 -14.11
CA SER A 196 -7.79 -19.67 -15.30
C SER A 196 -8.57 -18.39 -15.08
N VAL A 197 -8.86 -17.64 -16.17
CA VAL A 197 -9.67 -16.42 -16.09
C VAL A 197 -11.03 -16.66 -15.43
N PRO A 198 -11.79 -17.73 -15.76
CA PRO A 198 -13.04 -18.01 -15.06
C PRO A 198 -12.87 -18.24 -13.55
N ALA A 199 -11.83 -18.97 -13.14
CA ALA A 199 -11.56 -19.23 -11.73
C ALA A 199 -11.12 -17.96 -10.98
N MET A 200 -10.28 -17.13 -11.60
CA MET A 200 -9.92 -15.79 -11.08
C MET A 200 -11.16 -14.92 -10.90
N SER A 201 -12.10 -14.97 -11.87
CA SER A 201 -13.37 -14.23 -11.79
C SER A 201 -14.21 -14.69 -10.60
N ALA A 202 -14.34 -15.99 -10.40
CA ALA A 202 -15.05 -16.55 -9.24
C ALA A 202 -14.40 -16.16 -7.91
N ALA A 203 -13.07 -16.21 -7.83
CA ALA A 203 -12.33 -15.78 -6.65
C ALA A 203 -12.50 -14.27 -6.37
N ALA A 204 -12.42 -13.43 -7.42
CA ALA A 204 -12.64 -12.00 -7.30
C ALA A 204 -14.05 -11.67 -6.75
N GLU A 205 -15.08 -12.31 -7.27
CA GLU A 205 -16.46 -12.14 -6.78
C GLU A 205 -16.63 -12.66 -5.35
N ARG A 206 -16.02 -13.78 -5.00
CA ARG A 206 -16.04 -14.31 -3.63
C ARG A 206 -15.41 -13.31 -2.65
N ILE A 207 -14.24 -12.74 -2.96
CA ILE A 207 -13.61 -11.71 -2.13
C ILE A 207 -14.49 -10.45 -2.08
N ARG A 208 -15.06 -10.04 -3.23
CA ARG A 208 -15.94 -8.87 -3.31
C ARG A 208 -17.20 -9.02 -2.44
N SER A 209 -17.71 -10.23 -2.31
CA SER A 209 -18.89 -10.50 -1.47
C SER A 209 -18.70 -10.17 0.03
N HIS A 210 -17.45 -9.97 0.48
CA HIS A 210 -17.14 -9.45 1.81
C HIS A 210 -17.33 -7.93 1.95
N GLY A 211 -17.70 -7.21 0.87
CA GLY A 211 -18.10 -5.81 0.94
C GLY A 211 -17.24 -4.82 0.13
N ALA A 212 -16.12 -5.24 -0.43
CA ALA A 212 -15.31 -4.39 -1.33
C ALA A 212 -16.11 -3.97 -2.57
N THR A 213 -15.88 -2.74 -3.05
CA THR A 213 -16.54 -2.29 -4.30
C THR A 213 -15.89 -2.94 -5.52
N TYR A 214 -14.56 -2.98 -5.58
CA TYR A 214 -13.78 -3.62 -6.64
C TYR A 214 -12.78 -4.61 -6.06
N VAL A 215 -12.57 -5.72 -6.77
CA VAL A 215 -11.49 -6.68 -6.50
C VAL A 215 -10.71 -6.92 -7.78
N VAL A 216 -9.39 -6.76 -7.72
CA VAL A 216 -8.46 -6.98 -8.83
C VAL A 216 -7.60 -8.19 -8.52
N VAL A 217 -7.92 -9.36 -9.07
CA VAL A 217 -7.06 -10.54 -8.98
C VAL A 217 -5.97 -10.44 -10.05
N LYS A 218 -4.71 -10.30 -9.58
CA LYS A 218 -3.53 -10.13 -10.44
C LYS A 218 -3.05 -11.49 -10.95
N GLY A 219 -3.15 -11.74 -12.26
CA GLY A 219 -2.78 -13.01 -12.89
C GLY A 219 -1.48 -12.97 -13.70
N GLY A 220 -0.54 -12.09 -13.40
CA GLY A 220 0.69 -11.85 -14.16
C GLY A 220 1.63 -13.05 -14.39
N HIS A 221 1.29 -14.23 -13.85
CA HIS A 221 2.08 -15.45 -13.99
C HIS A 221 1.40 -16.52 -14.89
N LEU A 222 0.27 -16.18 -15.52
CA LEU A 222 -0.46 -17.08 -16.42
C LEU A 222 -0.02 -16.81 -17.87
N THR A 223 0.66 -17.74 -18.52
CA THR A 223 0.95 -17.75 -19.97
C THR A 223 1.59 -16.46 -20.57
N ASP A 224 1.53 -16.29 -21.90
CA ASP A 224 2.17 -15.19 -22.65
C ASP A 224 1.49 -13.82 -22.48
N VAL A 225 0.28 -13.77 -21.92
CA VAL A 225 -0.49 -12.55 -21.66
C VAL A 225 -0.77 -12.43 -20.16
N ALA A 226 -0.46 -11.27 -19.59
CA ALA A 226 -0.75 -10.97 -18.19
C ALA A 226 -2.22 -10.52 -18.07
N HIS A 227 -3.10 -11.46 -17.67
CA HIS A 227 -4.50 -11.17 -17.39
C HIS A 227 -4.67 -10.75 -15.94
N ASP A 228 -5.30 -9.59 -15.68
CA ASP A 228 -5.86 -9.27 -14.37
C ASP A 228 -7.37 -9.25 -14.50
N VAL A 229 -8.05 -9.83 -13.52
CA VAL A 229 -9.51 -9.89 -13.47
C VAL A 229 -10.02 -8.87 -12.46
N VAL A 230 -10.91 -8.01 -12.90
CA VAL A 230 -11.58 -6.99 -12.07
C VAL A 230 -13.04 -7.37 -11.90
N ALA A 231 -13.46 -7.66 -10.69
CA ALA A 231 -14.87 -7.75 -10.30
C ALA A 231 -15.30 -6.41 -9.71
N GLY A 232 -16.42 -5.87 -10.19
CA GLY A 232 -16.95 -4.57 -9.76
C GLY A 232 -18.44 -4.43 -9.98
N PRO A 233 -19.02 -3.25 -9.69
CA PRO A 233 -20.45 -2.99 -9.89
C PRO A 233 -20.91 -3.17 -11.34
N GLU A 234 -20.02 -2.97 -12.31
CA GLU A 234 -20.29 -3.11 -13.74
C GLU A 234 -20.18 -4.57 -14.22
N GLY A 235 -19.91 -5.51 -13.30
CA GLY A 235 -19.62 -6.90 -13.59
C GLY A 235 -18.12 -7.18 -13.67
N THR A 236 -17.75 -8.29 -14.29
CA THR A 236 -16.36 -8.73 -14.41
C THR A 236 -15.73 -8.20 -15.69
N THR A 237 -14.54 -7.61 -15.57
CA THR A 237 -13.70 -7.12 -16.68
C THR A 237 -12.35 -7.81 -16.65
N VAL A 238 -11.84 -8.25 -17.80
CA VAL A 238 -10.48 -8.77 -17.95
C VAL A 238 -9.60 -7.65 -18.50
N LEU A 239 -8.50 -7.36 -17.80
CA LEU A 239 -7.49 -6.41 -18.26
C LEU A 239 -6.27 -7.17 -18.74
N GLU A 240 -5.94 -7.02 -20.01
CA GLU A 240 -4.81 -7.66 -20.65
C GLU A 240 -3.62 -6.71 -20.77
N ALA A 241 -2.43 -7.24 -20.62
CA ALA A 241 -1.18 -6.57 -20.97
C ALA A 241 -0.21 -7.59 -21.55
N ALA A 242 0.65 -7.15 -22.46
CA ALA A 242 1.76 -7.98 -22.93
C ALA A 242 2.64 -8.38 -21.74
N ARG A 243 3.05 -9.64 -21.69
CA ARG A 243 4.03 -10.10 -20.70
C ARG A 243 5.38 -9.52 -21.05
N ILE A 244 6.04 -8.94 -20.08
CA ILE A 244 7.40 -8.43 -20.19
C ILE A 244 8.31 -9.41 -19.46
N ASP A 245 9.21 -10.06 -20.20
CA ASP A 245 10.19 -10.97 -19.62
C ASP A 245 11.31 -10.14 -18.98
N THR A 246 11.29 -10.06 -17.66
CA THR A 246 12.27 -9.31 -16.89
C THR A 246 12.40 -9.88 -15.49
N ARG A 247 13.58 -9.68 -14.89
CA ARG A 247 13.84 -9.94 -13.47
C ARG A 247 13.55 -8.72 -12.60
N ASN A 248 13.20 -7.58 -13.20
CA ASN A 248 12.94 -6.30 -12.52
C ASN A 248 11.43 -6.11 -12.30
N ASP A 249 10.84 -7.03 -11.53
CA ASP A 249 9.42 -7.10 -11.21
C ASP A 249 9.10 -6.79 -9.73
N HIS A 250 10.15 -6.53 -8.92
CA HIS A 250 10.00 -6.24 -7.50
C HIS A 250 9.21 -4.96 -7.26
N GLY A 251 8.19 -5.05 -6.40
CA GLY A 251 7.30 -3.94 -6.07
C GLY A 251 6.18 -3.65 -7.09
N THR A 252 6.00 -4.49 -8.11
CA THR A 252 4.93 -4.36 -9.12
C THR A 252 3.55 -4.29 -8.47
N GLY A 253 3.26 -5.15 -7.47
CA GLY A 253 2.00 -5.15 -6.71
C GLY A 253 1.81 -3.86 -5.92
N CYS A 254 2.81 -3.44 -5.14
CA CYS A 254 2.78 -2.18 -4.39
C CYS A 254 2.58 -0.99 -5.33
N SER A 255 3.30 -0.95 -6.46
CA SER A 255 3.16 0.12 -7.44
C SER A 255 1.78 0.14 -8.11
N LEU A 256 1.16 -1.03 -8.35
CA LEU A 256 -0.21 -1.09 -8.88
C LEU A 256 -1.21 -0.48 -7.89
N SER A 257 -1.21 -0.96 -6.65
CA SER A 257 -2.14 -0.47 -5.63
C SER A 257 -1.92 1.01 -5.30
N ALA A 258 -0.66 1.47 -5.28
CA ALA A 258 -0.33 2.89 -5.11
C ALA A 258 -0.78 3.74 -6.31
N ALA A 259 -0.62 3.24 -7.56
CA ALA A 259 -1.10 3.94 -8.75
C ALA A 259 -2.63 4.04 -8.79
N ILE A 260 -3.36 3.01 -8.31
CA ILE A 260 -4.80 3.08 -8.13
C ILE A 260 -5.15 4.20 -7.14
N ALA A 261 -4.53 4.21 -5.96
CA ALA A 261 -4.75 5.25 -4.95
C ALA A 261 -4.41 6.65 -5.48
N ALA A 262 -3.31 6.80 -6.23
CA ALA A 262 -2.96 8.08 -6.86
C ALA A 262 -4.02 8.57 -7.84
N ASN A 263 -4.54 7.69 -8.71
CA ASN A 263 -5.58 8.07 -9.67
C ASN A 263 -6.92 8.40 -8.97
N LEU A 264 -7.26 7.70 -7.88
CA LEU A 264 -8.42 8.04 -7.05
C LEU A 264 -8.24 9.42 -6.39
N ALA A 265 -7.06 9.72 -5.85
CA ALA A 265 -6.76 11.05 -5.28
C ALA A 265 -6.90 12.17 -6.32
N LEU A 266 -6.61 11.88 -7.59
CA LEU A 266 -6.79 12.77 -8.74
C LEU A 266 -8.25 12.87 -9.21
N GLY A 267 -9.19 12.10 -8.62
CA GLY A 267 -10.63 12.17 -8.90
C GLY A 267 -11.12 11.20 -9.98
N ALA A 268 -10.33 10.20 -10.38
CA ALA A 268 -10.79 9.14 -11.27
C ALA A 268 -11.80 8.22 -10.54
N ASP A 269 -12.74 7.65 -11.28
CA ASP A 269 -13.58 6.54 -10.79
C ASP A 269 -12.74 5.26 -10.61
N GLY A 270 -13.30 4.26 -9.91
CA GLY A 270 -12.58 3.06 -9.53
C GLY A 270 -12.04 2.27 -10.73
N LEU A 271 -12.87 2.01 -11.74
CA LEU A 271 -12.45 1.21 -12.91
C LEU A 271 -11.42 1.95 -13.77
N THR A 272 -11.58 3.26 -13.94
CA THR A 272 -10.60 4.13 -14.63
C THR A 272 -9.27 4.16 -13.88
N ALA A 273 -9.29 4.27 -12.54
CA ALA A 273 -8.09 4.23 -11.72
C ALA A 273 -7.33 2.90 -11.87
N ILE A 274 -8.05 1.77 -11.85
CA ILE A 274 -7.48 0.43 -12.04
C ILE A 274 -6.84 0.30 -13.44
N ARG A 275 -7.53 0.72 -14.51
CA ARG A 275 -7.01 0.66 -15.89
C ARG A 275 -5.74 1.50 -16.06
N ARG A 276 -5.73 2.73 -15.54
CA ARG A 276 -4.56 3.61 -15.58
C ARG A 276 -3.37 3.05 -14.80
N ALA A 277 -3.63 2.45 -13.64
CA ALA A 277 -2.61 1.79 -12.82
C ALA A 277 -1.99 0.59 -13.55
N LYS A 278 -2.79 -0.26 -14.21
CA LYS A 278 -2.28 -1.36 -15.04
C LYS A 278 -1.34 -0.86 -16.15
N ALA A 279 -1.74 0.19 -16.86
CA ALA A 279 -0.91 0.80 -17.90
C ALA A 279 0.37 1.42 -17.35
N PHE A 280 0.32 2.06 -16.15
CA PHE A 280 1.50 2.60 -15.48
C PHE A 280 2.52 1.50 -15.15
N VAL A 281 2.05 0.41 -14.54
CA VAL A 281 2.92 -0.72 -14.17
C VAL A 281 3.52 -1.39 -15.42
N ALA A 282 2.74 -1.60 -16.48
CA ALA A 282 3.25 -2.16 -17.73
C ALA A 282 4.38 -1.30 -18.33
N ARG A 283 4.23 0.03 -18.34
CA ARG A 283 5.30 0.94 -18.77
C ARG A 283 6.53 0.86 -17.86
N GLY A 284 6.31 0.81 -16.53
CA GLY A 284 7.39 0.70 -15.56
C GLY A 284 8.20 -0.59 -15.70
N LEU A 285 7.53 -1.72 -15.95
CA LEU A 285 8.17 -3.01 -16.24
C LEU A 285 9.00 -2.93 -17.52
N ALA A 286 8.44 -2.38 -18.61
CA ALA A 286 9.14 -2.22 -19.87
C ALA A 286 10.37 -1.31 -19.72
N GLY A 287 10.24 -0.18 -19.05
CA GLY A 287 11.33 0.76 -18.79
C GLY A 287 12.45 0.16 -17.94
N GLY A 288 12.10 -0.56 -16.86
CA GLY A 288 13.09 -1.20 -15.99
C GLY A 288 13.66 -2.51 -16.51
N ALA A 289 13.17 -3.05 -17.63
CA ALA A 289 13.46 -4.42 -18.05
C ALA A 289 14.96 -4.73 -18.20
N SER A 290 15.74 -3.79 -18.68
CA SER A 290 17.18 -3.92 -18.90
C SER A 290 18.07 -3.48 -17.73
N TRP A 291 17.49 -3.01 -16.62
CA TRP A 291 18.28 -2.52 -15.49
C TRP A 291 19.02 -3.64 -14.76
N THR A 292 20.17 -3.30 -14.25
CA THR A 292 21.01 -4.17 -13.41
C THR A 292 21.22 -3.55 -12.03
N LEU A 293 20.12 -3.41 -11.29
CA LEU A 293 20.12 -2.86 -9.93
C LEU A 293 20.14 -4.01 -8.92
N GLY A 294 21.30 -4.27 -8.36
CA GLY A 294 21.48 -5.34 -7.36
C GLY A 294 21.60 -6.75 -7.98
N ALA A 295 21.70 -7.75 -7.11
CA ALA A 295 21.93 -9.15 -7.52
C ALA A 295 20.64 -9.97 -7.70
N GLY A 296 19.54 -9.51 -7.15
CA GLY A 296 18.23 -10.19 -7.18
C GLY A 296 17.22 -9.53 -8.12
N HIS A 297 15.94 -9.60 -7.74
CA HIS A 297 14.85 -8.97 -8.48
C HIS A 297 14.91 -7.44 -8.30
N GLY A 298 15.15 -6.72 -9.39
CA GLY A 298 15.21 -5.26 -9.39
C GLY A 298 13.83 -4.60 -9.42
N PRO A 299 13.77 -3.27 -9.17
CA PRO A 299 12.53 -2.50 -9.20
C PRO A 299 12.11 -2.17 -10.64
N ILE A 300 10.85 -1.77 -10.80
CA ILE A 300 10.34 -1.19 -12.05
C ILE A 300 10.81 0.27 -12.22
N ASP A 301 10.73 0.79 -13.44
CA ASP A 301 10.98 2.21 -13.75
C ASP A 301 9.73 3.06 -13.46
N HIS A 302 9.67 3.65 -12.26
CA HIS A 302 8.55 4.48 -11.85
C HIS A 302 8.46 5.82 -12.59
N PHE A 303 9.56 6.33 -13.12
CA PHE A 303 9.68 7.70 -13.63
C PHE A 303 9.91 7.79 -15.15
N GLY A 304 10.04 6.65 -15.84
CA GLY A 304 10.36 6.62 -17.25
C GLY A 304 11.80 7.06 -17.56
N TRP A 305 12.75 6.80 -16.64
CA TRP A 305 14.17 7.15 -16.84
C TRP A 305 14.82 6.44 -18.02
N SER A 306 14.29 5.29 -18.44
CA SER A 306 14.77 4.55 -19.61
C SER A 306 14.15 5.04 -20.93
N ALA A 307 13.14 5.91 -20.88
CA ALA A 307 12.67 6.58 -22.07
C ALA A 307 13.75 7.60 -22.49
N SER A 308 14.29 7.48 -23.71
CA SER A 308 15.18 8.52 -24.23
C SER A 308 14.50 9.87 -24.20
N PRO A 309 15.21 10.95 -23.84
CA PRO A 309 14.68 12.29 -23.82
C PRO A 309 14.19 12.77 -25.20
#